data_7b655d237488e187de04de57091cfce6
#
_entry.id   7b655d237488e187de04de57091cfce6
#
_cell.length_a   1.000
_cell.length_b   1.000
_cell.length_c   1.000
_cell.angle_alpha   90.00
_cell.angle_beta   90.00
_cell.angle_gamma   90.00
#
_symmetry.space_group_name_H-M   'P 1'
#
loop_
_entity.id
_entity.type
_entity.pdbx_description
1 polymer ?
#
loop_
_entity_poly.entity_id
_entity_poly.type
_entity_poly.pdbx_seq_one_letter_code
_entity_poly.pdbx_strand_id
1 'polypeptide(L)'
;MTLWETKTFMRQSEELLSPEEDSALKFSLGMDPESGDLIPNTGGARKLRWAIGAQGKRGGVRVVYYFGGGDMPLILFTVYKKGRKDDLTEKEKAELKSLIKAIRSQYRKEH
;
A
#
# COMPACT_ATOMS: atom_id res chain seq x y z
N MET A 1 6.32 13.88 -4.37
CA MET A 1 5.27 12.90 -4.68
C MET A 1 4.16 12.97 -3.65
N THR A 2 2.93 12.94 -4.11
CA THR A 2 1.77 12.99 -3.22
C THR A 2 1.39 11.57 -2.78
N LEU A 3 1.05 11.42 -1.51
CA LEU A 3 0.59 10.14 -0.97
C LEU A 3 -0.87 10.27 -0.55
N TRP A 4 -1.69 9.33 -1.00
CA TRP A 4 -3.09 9.24 -0.57
C TRP A 4 -3.25 7.99 0.27
N GLU A 5 -4.11 8.07 1.27
CA GLU A 5 -4.39 6.95 2.16
C GLU A 5 -5.88 6.67 2.15
N THR A 6 -6.25 5.41 2.01
CA THR A 6 -7.64 5.03 2.17
C THR A 6 -8.02 5.13 3.65
N LYS A 7 -9.31 5.23 3.94
CA LYS A 7 -9.78 5.22 5.32
C LYS A 7 -9.38 3.92 6.02
N THR A 8 -9.43 2.82 5.29
CA THR A 8 -9.00 1.52 5.80
C THR A 8 -7.54 1.56 6.22
N PHE A 9 -6.67 2.09 5.35
CA PHE A 9 -5.25 2.20 5.68
C PHE A 9 -5.03 3.08 6.91
N MET A 10 -5.69 4.21 6.98
CA MET A 10 -5.54 5.13 8.11
C MET A 10 -5.90 4.47 9.42
N ARG A 11 -7.02 3.74 9.45
CA ARG A 11 -7.44 3.04 10.65
C ARG A 11 -6.45 1.95 11.05
N GLN A 12 -6.01 1.17 10.08
CA GLN A 12 -5.08 0.07 10.33
C GLN A 12 -3.71 0.56 10.77
N SER A 13 -3.22 1.63 10.15
CA SER A 13 -1.89 2.15 10.50
C SER A 13 -1.87 2.71 11.91
N GLU A 14 -2.95 3.31 12.38
CA GLU A 14 -3.03 3.79 13.75
C GLU A 14 -2.90 2.66 14.76
N GLU A 15 -3.42 1.47 14.42
CA GLU A 15 -3.32 0.31 15.31
C GLU A 15 -1.97 -0.39 15.22
N LEU A 16 -1.37 -0.44 14.04
CA LEU A 16 -0.22 -1.29 13.79
C LEU A 16 1.12 -0.56 13.79
N LEU A 17 1.13 0.72 13.50
CA LEU A 17 2.37 1.49 13.36
C LEU A 17 2.42 2.63 14.36
N SER A 18 3.61 2.86 14.92
CA SER A 18 3.84 4.10 15.65
C SER A 18 3.89 5.26 14.66
N PRO A 19 3.74 6.52 15.12
CA PRO A 19 3.90 7.67 14.23
C PRO A 19 5.23 7.68 13.50
N GLU A 20 6.30 7.26 14.18
CA GLU A 20 7.63 7.20 13.59
C GLU A 20 7.71 6.14 12.52
N GLU A 21 7.12 4.96 12.77
CA GLU A 21 7.10 3.88 11.78
C GLU A 21 6.28 4.26 10.56
N ASP A 22 5.16 4.93 10.77
CA ASP A 22 4.32 5.41 9.67
C ASP A 22 5.05 6.42 8.81
N SER A 23 5.72 7.39 9.45
CA SER A 23 6.49 8.40 8.73
C SER A 23 7.64 7.78 7.96
N ALA A 24 8.35 6.82 8.57
CA ALA A 24 9.46 6.14 7.91
C ALA A 24 8.98 5.36 6.69
N LEU A 25 7.85 4.69 6.80
CA LEU A 25 7.25 3.96 5.69
C LEU A 25 6.95 4.90 4.52
N LYS A 26 6.31 6.01 4.80
CA LYS A 26 5.94 6.98 3.76
C LYS A 26 7.16 7.60 3.12
N PHE A 27 8.18 7.91 3.92
CA PHE A 27 9.43 8.42 3.39
C PHE A 27 10.11 7.41 2.46
N SER A 28 10.17 6.16 2.90
CA SER A 28 10.77 5.09 2.11
C SER A 28 10.06 4.91 0.77
N LEU A 29 8.74 4.92 0.77
CA LEU A 29 7.96 4.80 -0.47
C LEU A 29 8.13 6.01 -1.37
N GLY A 30 8.29 7.20 -0.79
CA GLY A 30 8.57 8.39 -1.57
C GLY A 30 9.91 8.33 -2.28
N MET A 31 10.90 7.69 -1.65
CA MET A 31 12.23 7.56 -2.23
C MET A 31 12.31 6.41 -3.24
N ASP A 32 11.55 5.34 -3.03
CA ASP A 32 11.58 4.17 -3.91
C ASP A 32 10.17 3.59 -4.04
N PRO A 33 9.33 4.22 -4.87
CA PRO A 33 7.91 3.81 -4.97
C PRO A 33 7.71 2.43 -5.58
N GLU A 34 8.73 1.89 -6.24
CA GLU A 34 8.62 0.57 -6.86
C GLU A 34 9.26 -0.52 -6.03
N SER A 35 9.56 -0.24 -4.75
CA SER A 35 10.24 -1.21 -3.89
C SER A 35 9.39 -2.44 -3.55
N GLY A 36 8.07 -2.31 -3.53
CA GLY A 36 7.21 -3.47 -3.30
C GLY A 36 7.07 -4.34 -4.54
N ASP A 37 6.73 -5.60 -4.33
CA ASP A 37 6.55 -6.55 -5.42
C ASP A 37 5.15 -6.44 -6.01
N LEU A 38 5.07 -6.52 -7.34
CA LEU A 38 3.77 -6.51 -8.01
C LEU A 38 2.94 -7.71 -7.59
N ILE A 39 1.66 -7.46 -7.33
CA ILE A 39 0.71 -8.51 -6.98
C ILE A 39 -0.06 -8.87 -8.23
N PRO A 40 0.01 -10.13 -8.70
CA PRO A 40 -0.73 -10.54 -9.89
C PRO A 40 -2.23 -10.31 -9.75
N ASN A 41 -2.88 -10.01 -10.86
CA ASN A 41 -4.33 -9.88 -10.94
C ASN A 41 -4.93 -8.72 -10.16
N THR A 42 -4.13 -7.66 -9.94
CA THR A 42 -4.58 -6.47 -9.23
C THR A 42 -4.54 -5.20 -10.08
N GLY A 43 -4.04 -5.31 -11.30
CA GLY A 43 -3.90 -4.11 -12.15
C GLY A 43 -2.72 -3.23 -11.79
N GLY A 44 -1.79 -3.73 -11.01
CA GLY A 44 -0.56 -3.00 -10.69
C GLY A 44 -0.34 -2.67 -9.23
N ALA A 45 -1.14 -3.25 -8.33
CA ALA A 45 -0.88 -3.06 -6.89
C ALA A 45 0.42 -3.76 -6.50
N ARG A 46 1.08 -3.21 -5.48
CA ARG A 46 2.33 -3.75 -4.96
C ARG A 46 2.20 -4.09 -3.50
N LYS A 47 2.98 -5.05 -3.06
CA LYS A 47 3.02 -5.48 -1.67
C LYS A 47 4.43 -5.30 -1.13
N LEU A 48 4.55 -4.55 -0.04
CA LEU A 48 5.82 -4.26 0.59
C LEU A 48 5.85 -4.86 1.99
N ARG A 49 6.95 -5.55 2.30
CA ARG A 49 7.20 -6.00 3.67
C ARG A 49 7.80 -4.84 4.45
N TRP A 50 7.26 -4.56 5.62
CA TRP A 50 7.76 -3.47 6.44
C TRP A 50 7.96 -3.95 7.88
N ALA A 51 9.19 -3.85 8.34
CA ALA A 51 9.52 -4.26 9.71
C ALA A 51 8.96 -3.26 10.71
N ILE A 52 8.43 -3.77 11.81
CA ILE A 52 7.95 -2.94 12.90
C ILE A 52 8.52 -3.43 14.22
N GLY A 53 8.56 -2.52 15.20
CA GLY A 53 9.08 -2.83 16.51
C GLY A 53 10.58 -2.60 16.59
N ALA A 54 11.04 -2.30 17.82
CA ALA A 54 12.42 -1.90 18.08
C ALA A 54 13.43 -2.99 17.76
N GLN A 55 13.01 -4.23 17.69
CA GLN A 55 13.91 -5.35 17.49
C GLN A 55 13.78 -6.01 16.12
N GLY A 56 13.15 -5.32 15.19
CA GLY A 56 12.96 -5.85 13.86
C GLY A 56 12.20 -7.16 13.86
N LYS A 57 11.07 -7.18 14.51
CA LYS A 57 10.28 -8.39 14.69
C LYS A 57 10.02 -9.11 13.38
N ARG A 58 10.09 -10.42 13.44
CA ARG A 58 9.78 -11.25 12.29
C ARG A 58 8.38 -11.00 11.79
N GLY A 59 8.23 -10.98 10.49
CA GLY A 59 6.94 -10.82 9.86
C GLY A 59 6.53 -9.37 9.67
N GLY A 60 6.70 -8.53 10.65
CA GLY A 60 6.28 -7.14 10.56
C GLY A 60 4.88 -7.00 9.99
N VAL A 61 4.72 -6.04 9.10
CA VAL A 61 3.45 -5.82 8.41
C VAL A 61 3.64 -5.94 6.91
N ARG A 62 2.53 -6.06 6.21
CA ARG A 62 2.48 -5.99 4.74
C ARG A 62 1.70 -4.76 4.36
N VAL A 63 2.25 -3.98 3.45
CA VAL A 63 1.63 -2.75 2.95
C VAL A 63 1.25 -2.98 1.50
N VAL A 64 -0.02 -2.77 1.17
CA VAL A 64 -0.51 -2.87 -0.21
C VAL A 64 -0.78 -1.47 -0.72
N TYR A 65 -0.15 -1.14 -1.84
CA TYR A 65 -0.22 0.21 -2.39
C TYR A 65 -0.19 0.17 -3.92
N TYR A 66 -0.45 1.32 -4.52
CA TYR A 66 -0.39 1.48 -5.97
C TYR A 66 0.46 2.68 -6.32
N PHE A 67 1.40 2.50 -7.24
CA PHE A 67 2.20 3.57 -7.80
C PHE A 67 1.97 3.61 -9.30
N GLY A 68 1.28 4.64 -9.79
CA GLY A 68 0.94 4.76 -11.20
C GLY A 68 1.95 5.51 -12.02
N GLY A 69 2.93 6.13 -11.37
CA GLY A 69 3.94 6.92 -12.06
C GLY A 69 3.45 8.32 -12.42
N GLY A 70 4.34 9.11 -13.03
CA GLY A 70 4.01 10.46 -13.42
C GLY A 70 3.58 11.32 -12.26
N ASP A 71 2.52 12.09 -12.46
CA ASP A 71 1.98 12.97 -11.44
C ASP A 71 0.95 12.31 -10.55
N MET A 72 0.62 11.05 -10.81
CA MET A 72 -0.37 10.35 -10.00
C MET A 72 0.14 10.19 -8.57
N PRO A 73 -0.74 10.36 -7.57
CA PRO A 73 -0.33 10.09 -6.21
C PRO A 73 -0.10 8.59 -6.02
N LEU A 74 0.77 8.26 -5.06
CA LEU A 74 0.91 6.89 -4.60
C LEU A 74 -0.23 6.64 -3.62
N ILE A 75 -0.94 5.54 -3.78
CA ILE A 75 -2.13 5.27 -2.98
C ILE A 75 -1.89 4.09 -2.06
N LEU A 76 -2.01 4.32 -0.74
CA LEU A 76 -1.88 3.30 0.27
C LEU A 76 -3.26 2.70 0.54
N PHE A 77 -3.43 1.42 0.21
CA PHE A 77 -4.72 0.75 0.31
C PHE A 77 -4.97 0.09 1.65
N THR A 78 -4.00 -0.69 2.12
CA THR A 78 -4.19 -1.44 3.35
C THR A 78 -2.83 -1.83 3.93
N VAL A 79 -2.80 -1.98 5.25
CA VAL A 79 -1.66 -2.53 5.97
C VAL A 79 -2.18 -3.57 6.94
N TYR A 80 -1.55 -4.74 6.95
CA TYR A 80 -2.00 -5.83 7.82
C TYR A 80 -0.80 -6.57 8.37
N LYS A 81 -1.00 -7.20 9.52
CA LYS A 81 0.05 -7.93 10.20
C LYS A 81 0.21 -9.31 9.57
N LYS A 82 1.44 -9.68 9.26
CA LYS A 82 1.72 -11.02 8.78
C LYS A 82 1.37 -12.03 9.87
N GLY A 83 0.80 -13.15 9.45
CA GLY A 83 0.37 -14.18 10.39
C GLY A 83 -1.09 -14.14 10.71
N ARG A 84 -1.69 -12.93 10.66
CA ARG A 84 -3.14 -12.81 10.75
C ARG A 84 -3.78 -13.06 9.41
N LYS A 85 -3.05 -12.68 8.35
CA LYS A 85 -3.51 -12.80 6.98
C LYS A 85 -2.26 -13.03 6.14
N ASP A 86 -2.21 -14.16 5.48
CA ASP A 86 -1.02 -14.51 4.70
C ASP A 86 -0.95 -13.77 3.37
N ASP A 87 -2.07 -13.59 2.72
CA ASP A 87 -2.11 -12.94 1.43
C ASP A 87 -3.52 -12.43 1.14
N LEU A 88 -3.64 -11.65 0.07
CA LEU A 88 -4.93 -11.17 -0.38
C LEU A 88 -5.73 -12.31 -1.00
N THR A 89 -7.03 -12.34 -0.74
CA THR A 89 -7.92 -13.30 -1.38
C THR A 89 -8.13 -12.90 -2.84
N GLU A 90 -8.61 -13.83 -3.66
CA GLU A 90 -8.92 -13.51 -5.06
C GLU A 90 -9.99 -12.43 -5.18
N LYS A 91 -10.93 -12.41 -4.24
CA LYS A 91 -11.94 -11.36 -4.19
C LYS A 91 -11.32 -10.00 -3.93
N GLU A 92 -10.38 -9.94 -2.97
CA GLU A 92 -9.69 -8.69 -2.65
C GLU A 92 -8.85 -8.20 -3.83
N LYS A 93 -8.19 -9.11 -4.53
CA LYS A 93 -7.41 -8.75 -5.73
C LYS A 93 -8.31 -8.18 -6.82
N ALA A 94 -9.48 -8.78 -7.02
CA ALA A 94 -10.43 -8.31 -8.02
C ALA A 94 -10.96 -6.92 -7.66
N GLU A 95 -11.22 -6.69 -6.38
CA GLU A 95 -11.66 -5.38 -5.91
C GLU A 95 -10.59 -4.32 -6.14
N LEU A 96 -9.33 -4.65 -5.84
CA LEU A 96 -8.22 -3.74 -6.10
C LEU A 96 -8.08 -3.44 -7.59
N LYS A 97 -8.20 -4.45 -8.42
CA LYS A 97 -8.10 -4.28 -9.86
C LYS A 97 -9.15 -3.30 -10.38
N SER A 98 -10.39 -3.45 -9.92
CA SER A 98 -11.48 -2.57 -10.31
C SER A 98 -11.22 -1.14 -9.81
N LEU A 99 -10.77 -1.00 -8.58
CA LEU A 99 -10.50 0.29 -7.98
C LEU A 99 -9.37 1.02 -8.71
N ILE A 100 -8.29 0.31 -8.98
CA ILE A 100 -7.15 0.89 -9.69
C ILE A 100 -7.56 1.33 -11.09
N LYS A 101 -8.35 0.52 -11.77
CA LYS A 101 -8.85 0.88 -13.10
C LYS A 101 -9.68 2.16 -13.06
N ALA A 102 -10.54 2.29 -12.06
CA ALA A 102 -11.37 3.48 -11.88
C ALA A 102 -10.51 4.70 -11.57
N ILE A 103 -9.52 4.55 -10.71
CA ILE A 103 -8.61 5.64 -10.34
C ILE A 103 -7.84 6.13 -11.57
N ARG A 104 -7.30 5.21 -12.35
CA ARG A 104 -6.56 5.58 -13.55
C ARG A 104 -7.44 6.28 -14.56
N SER A 105 -8.64 5.79 -14.74
CA SER A 105 -9.60 6.39 -15.67
C SER A 105 -9.97 7.82 -15.25
N GLN A 106 -10.22 8.00 -13.96
CA GLN A 106 -10.56 9.32 -13.43
C GLN A 106 -9.39 10.28 -13.57
N TYR A 107 -8.19 9.81 -13.28
CA TYR A 107 -6.99 10.64 -13.38
C TYR A 107 -6.77 11.11 -14.82
N ARG A 108 -6.96 10.25 -15.81
CA ARG A 108 -6.80 10.61 -17.22
C ARG A 108 -7.80 11.68 -17.66
N LYS A 109 -9.03 11.61 -17.13
CA LYS A 109 -10.05 12.60 -17.48
C LYS A 109 -9.71 13.99 -16.99
N GLU A 110 -9.00 14.07 -15.86
CA GLU A 110 -8.63 15.34 -15.26
C GLU A 110 -7.31 15.88 -15.78
N HIS A 111 -6.53 15.06 -16.40
CA HIS A 111 -5.19 15.40 -16.87
C HIS A 111 -5.01 14.94 -18.32
#